data_9db0d18e15769f09a66d689378dac346
#
_entry.id   9db0d18e15769f09a66d689378dac346
#
_cell.length_a   1.000
_cell.length_b   1.000
_cell.length_c   1.000
_cell.angle_alpha   90.00
_cell.angle_beta   90.00
_cell.angle_gamma   90.00
#
_symmetry.space_group_name_H-M   'P 1'
#
loop_
_entity.id
_entity.type
_entity.pdbx_description
1 polymer ?
#
loop_
_entity_poly.entity_id
_entity_poly.type
_entity_poly.pdbx_seq_one_letter_code
_entity_poly.pdbx_strand_id
1 'polypeptide(L)'
;MAFKKSTNWIGGFLGMKLLIDCDYIVYKCCASTETEMDFGEDVIVVTSDFSEAYKSVQRELNKVKKEFGDFSEIILFFTSPNNFRKKIFPEYKGHRNRKKPCGFKRVINKLKEDYKVIVRDGLEADDTMGIYQTKYEGNVIVSPDKDMRQIAGKLYDFKETVDITPDAGARWHLIQTLSGDNTDGYSGVPGVGVKKAEKIFSEKGYTWKAVVETFIDKGLTEEDALCNARLARILTVNDYDSKKKEPILWTPSANYRVDSGTEAEAQTDGASTK
;
A
#
# COMPACT_ATOMS: atom_id res chain seq x y z
N MET A 1 -38.08 28.24 -5.96
CA MET A 1 -38.32 27.27 -4.85
C MET A 1 -37.29 26.15 -4.98
N ALA A 2 -36.32 26.11 -4.08
CA ALA A 2 -35.23 25.15 -4.15
C ALA A 2 -35.56 23.95 -3.21
N PHE A 3 -35.61 22.77 -3.77
CA PHE A 3 -35.80 21.53 -2.99
C PHE A 3 -34.48 21.16 -2.31
N LYS A 4 -34.41 21.35 -0.98
CA LYS A 4 -33.40 20.73 -0.14
C LYS A 4 -33.76 19.26 0.06
N LYS A 5 -32.98 18.33 -0.51
CA LYS A 5 -32.99 16.93 -0.09
C LYS A 5 -32.16 16.81 1.18
N SER A 6 -32.84 16.66 2.31
CA SER A 6 -32.23 16.23 3.58
C SER A 6 -32.07 14.71 3.55
N THR A 7 -30.84 14.23 3.42
CA THR A 7 -30.49 12.85 3.73
C THR A 7 -30.07 12.80 5.19
N ASN A 8 -30.99 12.38 6.06
CA ASN A 8 -30.69 12.01 7.45
C ASN A 8 -29.85 10.73 7.46
N TRP A 9 -28.54 10.85 7.60
CA TRP A 9 -27.67 9.75 8.00
C TRP A 9 -27.54 9.78 9.52
N ILE A 10 -28.33 8.94 10.21
CA ILE A 10 -28.12 8.60 11.62
C ILE A 10 -27.14 7.43 11.67
N GLY A 11 -25.87 7.72 11.48
CA GLY A 11 -24.74 6.86 11.76
C GLY A 11 -23.62 7.78 12.22
N GLY A 12 -23.07 7.56 13.40
CA GLY A 12 -22.08 8.45 14.01
C GLY A 12 -20.99 8.78 13.00
N PHE A 13 -20.81 10.06 12.72
CA PHE A 13 -19.72 10.61 11.92
C PHE A 13 -18.39 10.33 12.67
N LEU A 14 -17.82 9.16 12.45
CA LEU A 14 -16.40 8.97 12.65
C LEU A 14 -15.74 9.80 11.53
N GLY A 15 -15.28 11.00 11.86
CA GLY A 15 -14.66 11.89 10.88
C GLY A 15 -13.50 11.18 10.17
N MET A 16 -13.22 11.56 8.92
CA MET A 16 -12.11 11.08 8.11
C MET A 16 -10.80 11.06 8.91
N LYS A 17 -10.03 9.99 8.81
CA LYS A 17 -8.71 9.85 9.44
C LYS A 17 -7.62 9.83 8.38
N LEU A 18 -6.44 10.27 8.76
CA LEU A 18 -5.24 10.17 7.94
C LEU A 18 -4.42 8.97 8.40
N LEU A 19 -4.27 7.97 7.52
CA LEU A 19 -3.51 6.75 7.75
C LEU A 19 -2.14 6.91 7.10
N ILE A 20 -1.10 7.17 7.89
CA ILE A 20 0.19 7.61 7.38
C ILE A 20 1.21 6.48 7.45
N ASP A 21 1.81 6.13 6.30
CA ASP A 21 3.05 5.36 6.21
C ASP A 21 4.20 6.20 6.80
N CYS A 22 4.51 5.93 8.04
CA CYS A 22 5.49 6.74 8.76
C CYS A 22 6.92 6.20 8.66
N ASP A 23 7.12 4.96 8.21
CA ASP A 23 8.46 4.42 7.94
C ASP A 23 9.20 5.26 6.90
N TYR A 24 8.52 5.62 5.80
CA TYR A 24 9.06 6.48 4.77
C TYR A 24 9.43 7.87 5.29
N ILE A 25 8.50 8.52 6.02
CA ILE A 25 8.71 9.89 6.53
C ILE A 25 9.89 9.92 7.50
N VAL A 26 9.91 9.00 8.48
CA VAL A 26 10.97 8.95 9.48
C VAL A 26 12.32 8.62 8.85
N TYR A 27 12.35 7.67 7.90
CA TYR A 27 13.60 7.34 7.19
C TYR A 27 14.16 8.56 6.46
N LYS A 28 13.33 9.22 5.64
CA LYS A 28 13.69 10.41 4.86
C LYS A 28 14.20 11.53 5.77
N CYS A 29 13.47 11.82 6.85
CA CYS A 29 13.81 12.93 7.76
C CYS A 29 15.07 12.65 8.57
N CYS A 30 15.25 11.43 9.08
CA CYS A 30 16.47 11.08 9.80
C CYS A 30 17.69 11.09 8.88
N ALA A 31 17.57 10.53 7.68
CA ALA A 31 18.68 10.51 6.72
C ALA A 31 19.08 11.92 6.29
N SER A 32 18.12 12.85 6.11
CA SER A 32 18.40 14.24 5.71
C SER A 32 19.03 15.09 6.81
N THR A 33 19.06 14.61 8.05
CA THR A 33 19.66 15.32 9.20
C THR A 33 20.96 14.67 9.69
N GLU A 34 21.44 13.66 8.96
CA GLU A 34 22.75 13.09 9.22
C GLU A 34 23.85 14.05 8.79
N THR A 35 24.90 14.10 9.58
CA THR A 35 26.13 14.84 9.27
C THR A 35 27.29 13.89 9.38
N GLU A 36 28.08 13.82 8.32
CA GLU A 36 29.31 13.03 8.28
C GLU A 36 30.50 13.91 8.72
N MET A 37 31.32 13.37 9.61
CA MET A 37 32.58 13.95 10.02
C MET A 37 33.71 12.98 9.70
N ASP A 38 34.60 13.41 8.82
CA ASP A 38 35.79 12.66 8.44
C ASP A 38 36.94 13.03 9.41
N PHE A 39 37.43 12.04 10.13
CA PHE A 39 38.55 12.20 11.07
C PHE A 39 39.90 11.76 10.46
N GLY A 40 39.92 11.43 9.17
CA GLY A 40 41.06 10.84 8.48
C GLY A 40 41.26 9.36 8.82
N GLU A 41 42.27 8.74 8.19
CA GLU A 41 42.65 7.32 8.41
C GLU A 41 41.42 6.35 8.30
N ASP A 42 40.58 6.60 7.29
CA ASP A 42 39.35 5.82 7.01
C ASP A 42 38.28 5.86 8.14
N VAL A 43 38.36 6.83 9.07
CA VAL A 43 37.38 7.00 10.14
C VAL A 43 36.36 8.08 9.78
N ILE A 44 35.16 7.64 9.43
CA ILE A 44 34.00 8.52 9.20
C ILE A 44 32.97 8.29 10.33
N VAL A 45 32.59 9.36 11.03
CA VAL A 45 31.56 9.32 12.04
C VAL A 45 30.30 9.99 11.53
N VAL A 46 29.19 9.27 11.54
CA VAL A 46 27.87 9.81 11.17
C VAL A 46 27.11 10.16 12.44
N THR A 47 26.66 11.39 12.54
CA THR A 47 25.88 11.91 13.66
C THR A 47 24.56 12.50 13.20
N SER A 48 23.61 12.67 14.10
CA SER A 48 22.35 13.36 13.84
C SER A 48 21.85 14.03 15.11
N ASP A 49 21.33 15.24 14.97
CA ASP A 49 20.62 15.91 16.05
C ASP A 49 19.18 15.40 16.12
N PHE A 50 18.83 14.81 17.26
CA PHE A 50 17.50 14.26 17.49
C PHE A 50 16.38 15.31 17.35
N SER A 51 16.62 16.53 17.89
CA SER A 51 15.61 17.60 17.84
C SER A 51 15.34 18.05 16.42
N GLU A 52 16.39 18.13 15.60
CA GLU A 52 16.31 18.46 14.18
C GLU A 52 15.58 17.38 13.39
N ALA A 53 15.95 16.11 13.58
CA ALA A 53 15.30 14.98 12.94
C ALA A 53 13.82 14.92 13.30
N TYR A 54 13.47 15.06 14.58
CA TYR A 54 12.08 15.07 15.03
C TYR A 54 11.29 16.26 14.49
N LYS A 55 11.84 17.47 14.52
CA LYS A 55 11.23 18.67 13.92
C LYS A 55 11.01 18.49 12.41
N SER A 56 11.93 17.82 11.71
CA SER A 56 11.78 17.51 10.29
C SER A 56 10.57 16.60 10.04
N VAL A 57 10.38 15.55 10.84
CA VAL A 57 9.18 14.69 10.78
C VAL A 57 7.92 15.51 11.06
N GLN A 58 7.92 16.37 12.10
CA GLN A 58 6.77 17.22 12.40
C GLN A 58 6.42 18.17 11.24
N ARG A 59 7.41 18.71 10.53
CA ARG A 59 7.17 19.53 9.34
C ARG A 59 6.47 18.73 8.23
N GLU A 60 6.90 17.49 7.96
CA GLU A 60 6.25 16.63 6.93
C GLU A 60 4.81 16.28 7.35
N LEU A 61 4.59 15.87 8.60
CA LEU A 61 3.25 15.62 9.12
C LEU A 61 2.34 16.86 9.05
N ASN A 62 2.89 18.03 9.33
CA ASN A 62 2.13 19.29 9.24
C ASN A 62 1.79 19.68 7.80
N LYS A 63 2.61 19.30 6.79
CA LYS A 63 2.24 19.47 5.39
C LYS A 63 1.01 18.61 5.05
N VAL A 64 1.00 17.35 5.47
CA VAL A 64 -0.16 16.45 5.28
C VAL A 64 -1.40 17.00 5.99
N LYS A 65 -1.26 17.48 7.24
CA LYS A 65 -2.38 18.11 7.96
C LYS A 65 -2.96 19.32 7.21
N LYS A 66 -2.12 20.15 6.61
CA LYS A 66 -2.56 21.33 5.85
C LYS A 66 -3.25 20.95 4.55
N GLU A 67 -2.80 19.88 3.90
CA GLU A 67 -3.37 19.40 2.65
C GLU A 67 -4.85 18.98 2.81
N PHE A 68 -5.15 18.28 3.89
CA PHE A 68 -6.50 17.75 4.12
C PHE A 68 -7.41 18.67 4.96
N GLY A 69 -6.85 19.60 5.69
CA GLY A 69 -7.59 20.60 6.49
C GLY A 69 -8.45 19.97 7.58
N ASP A 70 -9.57 19.37 7.20
CA ASP A 70 -10.55 18.78 8.14
C ASP A 70 -10.42 17.24 8.21
N PHE A 71 -9.97 16.76 9.37
CA PHE A 71 -9.81 15.33 9.70
C PHE A 71 -9.97 15.14 11.22
N SER A 72 -10.40 13.94 11.63
CA SER A 72 -10.65 13.64 13.05
C SER A 72 -9.41 13.16 13.79
N GLU A 73 -8.53 12.42 13.14
CA GLU A 73 -7.37 11.76 13.78
C GLU A 73 -6.27 11.48 12.74
N ILE A 74 -5.02 11.54 13.20
CA ILE A 74 -3.86 10.98 12.48
C ILE A 74 -3.46 9.68 13.15
N ILE A 75 -3.24 8.66 12.34
CA ILE A 75 -2.72 7.37 12.79
C ILE A 75 -1.45 7.08 12.01
N LEU A 76 -0.36 6.84 12.73
CA LEU A 76 0.94 6.50 12.15
C LEU A 76 1.11 4.99 12.12
N PHE A 77 1.51 4.47 10.97
CA PHE A 77 1.75 3.04 10.77
C PHE A 77 3.25 2.79 10.59
N PHE A 78 3.73 1.73 11.21
CA PHE A 78 5.11 1.27 11.09
C PHE A 78 5.15 -0.23 10.83
N THR A 79 6.16 -0.64 10.08
CA THR A 79 6.47 -2.03 9.78
C THR A 79 7.00 -2.76 11.02
N SER A 80 6.50 -3.98 11.25
CA SER A 80 7.06 -4.90 12.23
C SER A 80 8.47 -5.37 11.83
N PRO A 81 9.35 -5.67 12.80
CA PRO A 81 10.62 -6.34 12.51
C PRO A 81 10.44 -7.70 11.81
N ASN A 82 9.35 -8.39 12.11
CA ASN A 82 8.97 -9.65 11.48
C ASN A 82 8.12 -9.40 10.25
N ASN A 83 8.20 -10.31 9.25
CA ASN A 83 7.40 -10.24 8.04
C ASN A 83 6.98 -11.65 7.60
N PHE A 84 5.67 -11.87 7.47
CA PHE A 84 5.13 -13.17 7.08
C PHE A 84 5.56 -13.61 5.68
N ARG A 85 5.85 -12.65 4.76
CA ARG A 85 6.32 -12.96 3.40
C ARG A 85 7.63 -13.72 3.40
N LYS A 86 8.48 -13.56 4.41
CA LYS A 86 9.72 -14.35 4.57
C LYS A 86 9.47 -15.83 4.87
N LYS A 87 8.27 -16.19 5.36
CA LYS A 87 7.86 -17.59 5.52
C LYS A 87 7.45 -18.20 4.18
N ILE A 88 6.99 -17.37 3.22
CA ILE A 88 6.61 -17.79 1.87
C ILE A 88 7.85 -17.83 0.96
N PHE A 89 8.68 -16.79 1.06
CA PHE A 89 9.87 -16.58 0.25
C PHE A 89 10.99 -15.99 1.14
N PRO A 90 11.94 -16.81 1.60
CA PRO A 90 12.98 -16.38 2.55
C PRO A 90 13.82 -15.20 2.07
N GLU A 91 14.04 -15.08 0.77
CA GLU A 91 14.81 -14.02 0.12
C GLU A 91 14.06 -12.69 0.02
N TYR A 92 12.78 -12.63 0.40
CA TYR A 92 11.98 -11.41 0.36
C TYR A 92 12.67 -10.26 1.11
N LYS A 93 12.96 -9.17 0.37
CA LYS A 93 13.74 -8.02 0.86
C LYS A 93 15.12 -8.37 1.45
N GLY A 94 15.65 -9.57 1.13
CA GLY A 94 16.93 -10.06 1.70
C GLY A 94 18.15 -9.25 1.30
N HIS A 95 18.12 -8.61 0.12
CA HIS A 95 19.18 -7.73 -0.38
C HIS A 95 19.19 -6.34 0.28
N ARG A 96 18.17 -6.00 1.10
CA ARG A 96 18.07 -4.70 1.78
C ARG A 96 18.95 -4.65 3.03
N ASN A 97 20.26 -4.51 2.84
CA ASN A 97 21.24 -4.38 3.94
C ASN A 97 21.46 -2.93 4.39
N ARG A 98 20.53 -2.02 4.08
CA ARG A 98 20.69 -0.62 4.46
C ARG A 98 20.54 -0.45 5.97
N LYS A 99 21.57 0.12 6.60
CA LYS A 99 21.46 0.58 7.99
C LYS A 99 20.36 1.63 8.09
N LYS A 100 19.63 1.60 9.18
CA LYS A 100 18.67 2.68 9.49
C LYS A 100 19.47 3.95 9.84
N PRO A 101 18.98 5.14 9.45
CA PRO A 101 19.63 6.40 9.79
C PRO A 101 19.81 6.61 11.29
N CYS A 102 20.76 7.45 11.65
CA CYS A 102 20.98 7.85 13.03
C CYS A 102 19.68 8.44 13.63
N GLY A 103 19.40 8.10 14.89
CA GLY A 103 18.22 8.61 15.58
C GLY A 103 16.89 7.96 15.18
N PHE A 104 16.81 7.15 14.09
CA PHE A 104 15.58 6.56 13.57
C PHE A 104 14.70 5.92 14.66
N LYS A 105 15.28 5.04 15.47
CA LYS A 105 14.55 4.35 16.55
C LYS A 105 14.08 5.29 17.65
N ARG A 106 14.89 6.32 17.97
CA ARG A 106 14.56 7.32 18.99
C ARG A 106 13.41 8.21 18.53
N VAL A 107 13.39 8.61 17.25
CA VAL A 107 12.30 9.38 16.66
C VAL A 107 11.00 8.58 16.67
N ILE A 108 11.02 7.28 16.28
CA ILE A 108 9.83 6.43 16.36
C ILE A 108 9.31 6.33 17.79
N ASN A 109 10.19 6.16 18.79
CA ASN A 109 9.76 6.10 20.18
C ASN A 109 9.08 7.39 20.62
N LYS A 110 9.60 8.55 20.23
CA LYS A 110 8.96 9.85 20.51
C LYS A 110 7.60 10.00 19.80
N LEU A 111 7.49 9.53 18.56
CA LEU A 111 6.21 9.55 17.84
C LEU A 111 5.15 8.66 18.51
N LYS A 112 5.54 7.56 19.15
CA LYS A 112 4.62 6.71 19.94
C LYS A 112 4.08 7.39 21.19
N GLU A 113 4.82 8.36 21.75
CA GLU A 113 4.34 9.17 22.87
C GLU A 113 3.36 10.25 22.42
N ASP A 114 3.57 10.83 21.22
CA ASP A 114 2.88 12.03 20.77
C ASP A 114 1.68 11.72 19.84
N TYR A 115 1.62 10.52 19.25
CA TYR A 115 0.62 10.12 18.26
C TYR A 115 0.07 8.72 18.53
N LYS A 116 -1.10 8.47 17.99
CA LYS A 116 -1.59 7.10 17.87
C LYS A 116 -0.76 6.34 16.84
N VAL A 117 -0.08 5.30 17.27
CA VAL A 117 0.78 4.46 16.45
C VAL A 117 0.21 3.05 16.40
N ILE A 118 0.20 2.45 15.20
CA ILE A 118 -0.19 1.05 15.00
C ILE A 118 1.00 0.31 14.37
N VAL A 119 1.38 -0.79 15.02
CA VAL A 119 2.32 -1.79 14.54
C VAL A 119 1.68 -3.15 14.76
N ARG A 120 1.61 -3.99 13.75
CA ARG A 120 1.13 -5.36 13.91
C ARG A 120 2.28 -6.33 13.67
N ASP A 121 2.46 -7.25 14.60
CA ASP A 121 3.53 -8.24 14.46
C ASP A 121 3.35 -9.10 13.22
N GLY A 122 4.44 -9.35 12.54
CA GLY A 122 4.47 -10.10 11.29
C GLY A 122 4.00 -9.35 10.04
N LEU A 123 3.55 -8.09 10.15
CA LEU A 123 3.03 -7.30 9.04
C LEU A 123 3.87 -6.06 8.74
N GLU A 124 3.86 -5.65 7.47
CA GLU A 124 4.36 -4.35 7.05
C GLU A 124 3.33 -3.23 7.34
N ALA A 125 3.78 -1.99 7.31
CA ALA A 125 2.90 -0.83 7.48
C ALA A 125 1.75 -0.84 6.47
N ASP A 126 2.06 -1.16 5.20
CA ASP A 126 1.12 -1.22 4.09
C ASP A 126 0.00 -2.23 4.33
N ASP A 127 0.34 -3.45 4.79
CA ASP A 127 -0.65 -4.47 5.15
C ASP A 127 -1.57 -3.97 6.27
N THR A 128 -0.97 -3.35 7.29
CA THR A 128 -1.73 -2.85 8.43
C THR A 128 -2.64 -1.69 8.05
N MET A 129 -2.20 -0.81 7.14
CA MET A 129 -3.02 0.27 6.57
C MET A 129 -4.14 -0.29 5.70
N GLY A 130 -3.85 -1.27 4.84
CA GLY A 130 -4.86 -1.92 4.00
C GLY A 130 -5.95 -2.60 4.81
N ILE A 131 -5.58 -3.35 5.86
CA ILE A 131 -6.53 -3.96 6.81
C ILE A 131 -7.35 -2.87 7.52
N TYR A 132 -6.73 -1.76 7.94
CA TYR A 132 -7.43 -0.68 8.64
C TYR A 132 -8.41 0.02 7.71
N GLN A 133 -7.98 0.41 6.51
CA GLN A 133 -8.79 1.11 5.51
C GLN A 133 -10.01 0.29 5.09
N THR A 134 -9.82 -1.00 4.82
CA THR A 134 -10.93 -1.87 4.39
C THR A 134 -11.87 -2.31 5.51
N LYS A 135 -11.44 -2.15 6.77
CA LYS A 135 -12.31 -2.36 7.95
C LYS A 135 -13.08 -1.10 8.32
N TYR A 136 -12.49 0.07 8.13
CA TYR A 136 -13.04 1.37 8.53
C TYR A 136 -12.94 2.32 7.34
N GLU A 137 -13.88 2.21 6.41
CA GLU A 137 -13.90 2.99 5.19
C GLU A 137 -13.97 4.51 5.43
N GLY A 138 -13.66 5.30 4.40
CA GLY A 138 -13.78 6.76 4.45
C GLY A 138 -12.55 7.50 4.98
N ASN A 139 -11.41 6.83 5.14
CA ASN A 139 -10.14 7.44 5.51
C ASN A 139 -9.28 7.75 4.27
N VAL A 140 -8.16 8.44 4.47
CA VAL A 140 -7.14 8.68 3.44
C VAL A 140 -5.86 7.95 3.82
N ILE A 141 -5.38 7.08 2.93
CA ILE A 141 -4.03 6.52 3.03
C ILE A 141 -3.04 7.57 2.51
N VAL A 142 -1.97 7.80 3.27
CA VAL A 142 -0.88 8.71 2.91
C VAL A 142 0.40 7.90 2.80
N SER A 143 0.78 7.53 1.58
CA SER A 143 1.99 6.77 1.28
C SER A 143 2.45 7.03 -0.15
N PRO A 144 3.76 7.18 -0.40
CA PRO A 144 4.29 7.30 -1.76
C PRO A 144 4.42 5.93 -2.45
N ASP A 145 4.10 4.84 -1.74
CA ASP A 145 4.24 3.50 -2.29
C ASP A 145 3.10 3.19 -3.28
N LYS A 146 3.52 2.86 -4.52
CA LYS A 146 2.60 2.47 -5.59
C LYS A 146 1.76 1.23 -5.25
N ASP A 147 2.25 0.40 -4.32
CA ASP A 147 1.61 -0.85 -3.95
C ASP A 147 0.30 -0.60 -3.21
N MET A 148 0.19 0.56 -2.54
CA MET A 148 -1.05 1.02 -1.91
C MET A 148 -2.20 1.25 -2.90
N ARG A 149 -1.94 1.31 -4.21
CA ARG A 149 -2.98 1.32 -5.26
C ARG A 149 -3.82 0.03 -5.30
N GLN A 150 -3.44 -1.01 -4.56
CA GLN A 150 -4.29 -2.19 -4.37
C GLN A 150 -5.48 -1.94 -3.45
N ILE A 151 -5.44 -0.90 -2.62
CA ILE A 151 -6.44 -0.66 -1.57
C ILE A 151 -7.45 0.39 -2.03
N ALA A 152 -8.72 -0.01 -2.06
CA ALA A 152 -9.82 0.89 -2.43
C ALA A 152 -9.95 2.06 -1.43
N GLY A 153 -10.28 3.23 -1.95
CA GLY A 153 -10.42 4.47 -1.19
C GLY A 153 -9.45 5.55 -1.64
N LYS A 154 -9.27 6.57 -0.81
CA LYS A 154 -8.39 7.70 -1.13
C LYS A 154 -6.94 7.39 -0.78
N LEU A 155 -6.06 7.58 -1.76
CA LEU A 155 -4.61 7.50 -1.61
C LEU A 155 -3.98 8.85 -1.96
N TYR A 156 -3.21 9.41 -1.04
CA TYR A 156 -2.38 10.59 -1.26
C TYR A 156 -0.90 10.20 -1.29
N ASP A 157 -0.24 10.46 -2.40
CA ASP A 157 1.15 10.06 -2.64
C ASP A 157 2.17 11.19 -2.42
N PHE A 158 1.79 12.23 -1.67
CA PHE A 158 2.51 13.50 -1.45
C PHE A 158 2.55 14.45 -2.65
N LYS A 159 1.84 14.14 -3.74
CA LYS A 159 1.69 14.98 -4.94
C LYS A 159 0.23 15.21 -5.27
N GLU A 160 -0.52 14.13 -5.33
CA GLU A 160 -1.94 14.15 -5.67
C GLU A 160 -2.72 13.13 -4.86
N THR A 161 -4.02 13.36 -4.75
CA THR A 161 -4.96 12.40 -4.18
C THR A 161 -5.70 11.70 -5.30
N VAL A 162 -5.66 10.36 -5.28
CA VAL A 162 -6.39 9.52 -6.23
C VAL A 162 -7.44 8.69 -5.49
N ASP A 163 -8.61 8.52 -6.12
CA ASP A 163 -9.64 7.60 -5.65
C ASP A 163 -9.46 6.24 -6.33
N ILE A 164 -9.20 5.20 -5.54
CA ILE A 164 -9.00 3.84 -6.02
C ILE A 164 -10.30 3.07 -5.87
N THR A 165 -10.83 2.55 -6.99
CA THR A 165 -11.98 1.64 -6.95
C THR A 165 -11.53 0.23 -6.55
N PRO A 166 -12.43 -0.62 -6.00
CA PRO A 166 -12.11 -2.02 -5.71
C PRO A 166 -11.55 -2.78 -6.92
N ASP A 167 -12.14 -2.55 -8.12
CA ASP A 167 -11.67 -3.16 -9.36
C ASP A 167 -10.28 -2.69 -9.78
N ALA A 168 -10.01 -1.39 -9.66
CA ALA A 168 -8.69 -0.84 -9.97
C ALA A 168 -7.63 -1.45 -9.03
N GLY A 169 -7.94 -1.59 -7.75
CA GLY A 169 -7.06 -2.24 -6.77
C GLY A 169 -6.81 -3.71 -7.09
N ALA A 170 -7.85 -4.46 -7.44
CA ALA A 170 -7.74 -5.87 -7.81
C ALA A 170 -6.91 -6.04 -9.11
N ARG A 171 -7.11 -5.17 -10.12
CA ARG A 171 -6.29 -5.16 -11.34
C ARG A 171 -4.83 -4.88 -11.03
N TRP A 172 -4.56 -3.90 -10.17
CA TRP A 172 -3.19 -3.56 -9.77
C TRP A 172 -2.48 -4.73 -9.11
N HIS A 173 -3.16 -5.49 -8.23
CA HIS A 173 -2.63 -6.73 -7.67
C HIS A 173 -2.22 -7.75 -8.73
N LEU A 174 -3.06 -8.00 -9.76
CA LEU A 174 -2.74 -8.92 -10.85
C LEU A 174 -1.56 -8.40 -11.70
N ILE A 175 -1.51 -7.10 -11.99
CA ILE A 175 -0.39 -6.47 -12.70
C ILE A 175 0.92 -6.70 -11.94
N GLN A 176 0.92 -6.48 -10.63
CA GLN A 176 2.10 -6.70 -9.79
C GLN A 176 2.48 -8.19 -9.69
N THR A 177 1.52 -9.09 -9.72
CA THR A 177 1.78 -10.53 -9.78
C THR A 177 2.58 -10.89 -11.02
N LEU A 178 2.24 -10.33 -12.20
CA LEU A 178 2.99 -10.57 -13.44
C LEU A 178 4.32 -9.83 -13.49
N SER A 179 4.36 -8.57 -13.05
CA SER A 179 5.56 -7.74 -13.17
C SER A 179 6.63 -8.05 -12.11
N GLY A 180 6.22 -8.60 -10.96
CA GLY A 180 7.09 -8.70 -9.79
C GLY A 180 7.48 -7.34 -9.20
N ASP A 181 8.32 -7.37 -8.18
CA ASP A 181 8.98 -6.19 -7.63
C ASP A 181 10.44 -6.49 -7.25
N ASN A 182 11.36 -5.99 -8.07
CA ASN A 182 12.81 -6.14 -7.83
C ASN A 182 13.25 -5.43 -6.53
N THR A 183 12.53 -4.37 -6.13
CA THR A 183 12.82 -3.65 -4.89
C THR A 183 12.51 -4.51 -3.66
N ASP A 184 11.56 -5.43 -3.78
CA ASP A 184 11.18 -6.38 -2.75
C ASP A 184 11.88 -7.75 -2.92
N GLY A 185 12.60 -7.92 -4.02
CA GLY A 185 13.46 -9.08 -4.27
C GLY A 185 12.70 -10.30 -4.82
N TYR A 186 11.51 -10.12 -5.39
CA TYR A 186 10.82 -11.18 -6.10
C TYR A 186 10.61 -10.80 -7.57
N SER A 187 10.94 -11.73 -8.45
CA SER A 187 10.82 -11.53 -9.88
C SER A 187 9.43 -11.93 -10.36
N GLY A 188 8.86 -11.09 -11.23
CA GLY A 188 7.69 -11.47 -12.00
C GLY A 188 8.03 -12.39 -13.16
N VAL A 189 7.14 -12.45 -14.14
CA VAL A 189 7.37 -13.17 -15.38
C VAL A 189 8.54 -12.52 -16.15
N PRO A 190 9.56 -13.28 -16.59
CA PRO A 190 10.73 -12.75 -17.29
C PRO A 190 10.35 -11.86 -18.48
N GLY A 191 10.84 -10.62 -18.47
CA GLY A 191 10.58 -9.64 -19.52
C GLY A 191 9.18 -9.03 -19.51
N VAL A 192 8.41 -9.18 -18.41
CA VAL A 192 7.10 -8.58 -18.21
C VAL A 192 7.18 -7.54 -17.09
N GLY A 193 7.30 -6.26 -17.45
CA GLY A 193 7.10 -5.15 -16.53
C GLY A 193 5.64 -4.67 -16.57
N VAL A 194 5.31 -3.65 -15.77
CA VAL A 194 3.94 -3.11 -15.59
C VAL A 194 3.23 -2.87 -16.93
N LYS A 195 3.82 -2.11 -17.86
CA LYS A 195 3.20 -1.79 -19.16
C LYS A 195 2.88 -3.04 -20.00
N LYS A 196 3.74 -4.05 -19.93
CA LYS A 196 3.51 -5.30 -20.66
C LYS A 196 2.46 -6.15 -19.98
N ALA A 197 2.41 -6.16 -18.65
CA ALA A 197 1.34 -6.80 -17.89
C ALA A 197 -0.03 -6.18 -18.21
N GLU A 198 -0.13 -4.85 -18.24
CA GLU A 198 -1.35 -4.13 -18.65
C GLU A 198 -1.79 -4.52 -20.07
N LYS A 199 -0.84 -4.59 -21.02
CA LYS A 199 -1.13 -5.04 -22.40
C LYS A 199 -1.65 -6.48 -22.43
N ILE A 200 -1.01 -7.40 -21.70
CA ILE A 200 -1.47 -8.80 -21.61
C ILE A 200 -2.91 -8.86 -21.09
N PHE A 201 -3.22 -8.13 -20.02
CA PHE A 201 -4.56 -8.12 -19.46
C PHE A 201 -5.58 -7.40 -20.35
N SER A 202 -5.18 -6.41 -21.14
CA SER A 202 -6.09 -5.79 -22.13
C SER A 202 -6.50 -6.78 -23.22
N GLU A 203 -5.66 -7.76 -23.56
CA GLU A 203 -5.92 -8.78 -24.57
C GLU A 203 -6.63 -10.03 -24.00
N LYS A 204 -6.22 -10.48 -22.80
CA LYS A 204 -6.70 -11.73 -22.18
C LYS A 204 -7.76 -11.54 -21.09
N GLY A 205 -8.00 -10.30 -20.65
CA GLY A 205 -8.81 -9.94 -19.47
C GLY A 205 -8.07 -10.11 -18.14
N TYR A 206 -8.56 -9.43 -17.10
CA TYR A 206 -7.98 -9.48 -15.75
C TYR A 206 -8.47 -10.73 -15.00
N THR A 207 -7.88 -11.88 -15.31
CA THR A 207 -8.25 -13.19 -14.76
C THR A 207 -7.04 -13.93 -14.21
N TRP A 208 -7.26 -14.81 -13.23
CA TRP A 208 -6.20 -15.71 -12.75
C TRP A 208 -5.68 -16.64 -13.87
N LYS A 209 -6.58 -17.09 -14.75
CA LYS A 209 -6.20 -17.88 -15.92
C LYS A 209 -5.16 -17.17 -16.79
N ALA A 210 -5.36 -15.88 -17.08
CA ALA A 210 -4.40 -15.10 -17.87
C ALA A 210 -3.03 -14.96 -17.17
N VAL A 211 -3.02 -14.87 -15.81
CA VAL A 211 -1.79 -14.89 -15.02
C VAL A 211 -1.07 -16.23 -15.21
N VAL A 212 -1.73 -17.34 -14.94
CA VAL A 212 -1.16 -18.70 -15.03
C VAL A 212 -0.62 -19.00 -16.42
N GLU A 213 -1.41 -18.73 -17.46
CA GLU A 213 -0.97 -18.90 -18.85
C GLU A 213 0.30 -18.11 -19.14
N THR A 214 0.41 -16.86 -18.64
CA THR A 214 1.59 -16.02 -18.88
C THR A 214 2.84 -16.56 -18.18
N PHE A 215 2.69 -17.16 -16.99
CA PHE A 215 3.79 -17.85 -16.29
C PHE A 215 4.22 -19.11 -17.07
N ILE A 216 3.27 -19.96 -17.46
CA ILE A 216 3.52 -21.21 -18.21
C ILE A 216 4.19 -20.93 -19.55
N ASP A 217 3.77 -19.90 -20.28
CA ASP A 217 4.38 -19.47 -21.56
C ASP A 217 5.88 -19.11 -21.42
N LYS A 218 6.36 -18.88 -20.19
CA LYS A 218 7.76 -18.58 -19.86
C LYS A 218 8.47 -19.73 -19.14
N GLY A 219 7.87 -20.91 -19.10
CA GLY A 219 8.46 -22.10 -18.46
C GLY A 219 8.39 -22.08 -16.94
N LEU A 220 7.53 -21.22 -16.37
CA LEU A 220 7.25 -21.15 -14.93
C LEU A 220 5.97 -21.95 -14.62
N THR A 221 5.67 -22.12 -13.34
CA THR A 221 4.52 -22.92 -12.86
C THR A 221 3.40 -22.06 -12.32
N GLU A 222 2.23 -22.66 -12.06
CA GLU A 222 1.14 -22.00 -11.32
C GLU A 222 1.53 -21.70 -9.87
N GLU A 223 2.37 -22.56 -9.27
CA GLU A 223 2.91 -22.33 -7.92
C GLU A 223 3.78 -21.08 -7.86
N ASP A 224 4.59 -20.82 -8.90
CA ASP A 224 5.37 -19.58 -9.02
C ASP A 224 4.44 -18.37 -9.13
N ALA A 225 3.38 -18.46 -9.93
CA ALA A 225 2.37 -17.43 -10.05
C ALA A 225 1.67 -17.15 -8.70
N LEU A 226 1.29 -18.21 -7.99
CA LEU A 226 0.65 -18.10 -6.68
C LEU A 226 1.59 -17.54 -5.62
N CYS A 227 2.85 -17.91 -5.63
CA CYS A 227 3.87 -17.33 -4.77
C CYS A 227 3.97 -15.81 -5.01
N ASN A 228 4.11 -15.39 -6.25
CA ASN A 228 4.15 -13.97 -6.61
C ASN A 228 2.89 -13.20 -6.21
N ALA A 229 1.71 -13.79 -6.43
CA ALA A 229 0.45 -13.18 -6.02
C ALA A 229 0.36 -12.96 -4.51
N ARG A 230 0.87 -13.89 -3.71
CA ARG A 230 0.93 -13.77 -2.25
C ARG A 230 1.96 -12.74 -1.77
N LEU A 231 3.09 -12.63 -2.47
CA LEU A 231 4.12 -11.63 -2.16
C LEU A 231 3.66 -10.22 -2.51
N ALA A 232 3.00 -10.05 -3.67
CA ALA A 232 2.47 -8.78 -4.14
C ALA A 232 1.27 -8.27 -3.32
N ARG A 233 0.51 -9.19 -2.68
CA ARG A 233 -0.76 -8.84 -2.02
C ARG A 233 -0.56 -7.90 -0.84
N ILE A 234 -1.18 -6.72 -0.88
CA ILE A 234 -1.41 -5.88 0.30
C ILE A 234 -2.67 -6.39 0.99
N LEU A 235 -2.56 -6.69 2.28
CA LEU A 235 -3.64 -7.34 3.01
C LEU A 235 -4.83 -6.39 3.24
N THR A 236 -6.03 -6.94 3.08
CA THR A 236 -7.30 -6.33 3.47
C THR A 236 -7.84 -6.95 4.75
N VAL A 237 -8.97 -6.47 5.26
CA VAL A 237 -9.63 -7.06 6.43
C VAL A 237 -9.99 -8.55 6.22
N ASN A 238 -10.24 -8.95 4.97
CA ASN A 238 -10.56 -10.33 4.61
C ASN A 238 -9.32 -11.23 4.53
N ASP A 239 -8.14 -10.64 4.39
CA ASP A 239 -6.86 -11.34 4.32
C ASP A 239 -6.19 -11.45 5.72
N TYR A 240 -6.92 -11.21 6.82
CA TYR A 240 -6.36 -11.21 8.16
C TYR A 240 -7.29 -11.79 9.21
N ASP A 241 -6.86 -12.87 9.87
CA ASP A 241 -7.57 -13.43 11.03
C ASP A 241 -7.25 -12.61 12.29
N SER A 242 -8.18 -11.77 12.69
CA SER A 242 -8.01 -10.89 13.86
C SER A 242 -7.98 -11.64 15.19
N LYS A 243 -8.48 -12.89 15.25
CA LYS A 243 -8.47 -13.72 16.47
C LYS A 243 -7.12 -14.41 16.63
N LYS A 244 -6.60 -15.00 15.56
CA LYS A 244 -5.28 -15.65 15.53
C LYS A 244 -4.14 -14.65 15.39
N LYS A 245 -4.44 -13.42 14.94
CA LYS A 245 -3.47 -12.37 14.59
C LYS A 245 -2.50 -12.81 13.49
N GLU A 246 -3.01 -13.51 12.48
CA GLU A 246 -2.24 -14.08 11.38
C GLU A 246 -2.82 -13.69 10.04
N PRO A 247 -1.98 -13.53 9.01
CA PRO A 247 -2.44 -13.32 7.64
C PRO A 247 -3.10 -14.61 7.10
N ILE A 248 -4.18 -14.41 6.34
CA ILE A 248 -4.79 -15.43 5.51
C ILE A 248 -4.17 -15.29 4.13
N LEU A 249 -3.44 -16.31 3.69
CA LEU A 249 -2.75 -16.24 2.40
C LEU A 249 -3.74 -16.21 1.25
N TRP A 250 -3.53 -15.28 0.34
CA TRP A 250 -4.37 -15.10 -0.84
C TRP A 250 -4.42 -16.38 -1.69
N THR A 251 -5.62 -16.72 -2.16
CA THR A 251 -5.88 -17.82 -3.11
C THR A 251 -6.87 -17.33 -4.15
N PRO A 252 -6.68 -17.67 -5.44
CA PRO A 252 -7.68 -17.36 -6.46
C PRO A 252 -8.93 -18.23 -6.25
N SER A 253 -10.11 -17.63 -6.44
CA SER A 253 -11.32 -18.43 -6.64
C SER A 253 -11.25 -19.15 -8.01
N ALA A 254 -11.95 -20.26 -8.17
CA ALA A 254 -11.95 -21.04 -9.42
C ALA A 254 -12.30 -20.19 -10.67
N ASN A 255 -13.09 -19.13 -10.49
CA ASN A 255 -13.51 -18.20 -11.54
C ASN A 255 -13.04 -16.76 -11.24
N TYR A 256 -11.86 -16.58 -10.60
CA TYR A 256 -11.39 -15.25 -10.27
C TYR A 256 -11.25 -14.39 -11.54
N ARG A 257 -12.09 -13.36 -11.61
CA ARG A 257 -12.11 -12.36 -12.67
C ARG A 257 -12.38 -11.01 -12.03
N VAL A 258 -11.67 -10.00 -12.47
CA VAL A 258 -11.99 -8.61 -12.17
C VAL A 258 -12.81 -8.09 -13.34
N ASP A 259 -14.04 -7.69 -13.08
CA ASP A 259 -14.91 -7.18 -14.14
C ASP A 259 -14.30 -5.93 -14.76
N SER A 260 -14.21 -5.92 -16.09
CA SER A 260 -13.96 -4.71 -16.84
C SER A 260 -15.27 -3.92 -16.76
N GLY A 261 -15.35 -2.90 -15.91
CA GLY A 261 -16.53 -2.02 -15.88
C GLY A 261 -16.89 -1.57 -17.30
N THR A 262 -17.82 -2.27 -17.91
CA THR A 262 -18.49 -1.81 -19.12
C THR A 262 -19.33 -0.64 -18.69
N GLU A 263 -19.06 0.52 -19.27
CA GLU A 263 -19.99 1.64 -19.30
C GLU A 263 -21.37 1.09 -19.67
N ALA A 264 -22.37 1.39 -18.85
CA ALA A 264 -23.75 1.04 -19.16
C ALA A 264 -24.14 1.80 -20.43
N GLU A 265 -24.19 1.09 -21.56
CA GLU A 265 -24.87 1.58 -22.75
C GLU A 265 -26.34 1.81 -22.35
N ALA A 266 -26.74 3.09 -22.35
CA ALA A 266 -28.12 3.49 -22.20
C ALA A 266 -28.89 2.91 -23.39
N GLN A 267 -29.66 1.86 -23.18
CA GLN A 267 -30.68 1.42 -24.12
C GLN A 267 -31.74 2.52 -24.23
N THR A 268 -31.67 3.24 -25.32
CA THR A 268 -32.78 4.09 -25.75
C THR A 268 -33.85 3.17 -26.35
N ASP A 269 -34.90 2.87 -25.56
CA ASP A 269 -36.11 2.26 -26.05
C ASP A 269 -36.77 3.21 -27.07
N GLY A 270 -36.59 2.90 -28.34
CA GLY A 270 -37.35 3.47 -29.44
C GLY A 270 -38.79 2.95 -29.44
N ALA A 271 -39.68 3.61 -28.73
CA ALA A 271 -41.09 3.37 -28.90
C ALA A 271 -41.54 3.86 -30.29
N SER A 272 -41.78 2.96 -31.22
CA SER A 272 -42.45 3.22 -32.50
C SER A 272 -43.95 3.02 -32.29
N THR A 273 -44.66 4.13 -32.32
CA THR A 273 -46.12 4.16 -32.40
C THR A 273 -46.57 3.84 -33.82
N LYS A 274 -47.52 2.96 -33.93
CA LYS A 274 -48.58 2.95 -34.93
C LYS A 274 -49.92 2.86 -34.23
#